data_70ab08b27d716975435f6fdbf28ef7a2
#
_entry.id   70ab08b27d716975435f6fdbf28ef7a2
#
_cell.length_a   1.000
_cell.length_b   1.000
_cell.length_c   1.000
_cell.angle_alpha   90.00
_cell.angle_beta   90.00
_cell.angle_gamma   90.00
#
_symmetry.space_group_name_H-M   'P 1'
#
loop_
_entity.id
_entity.type
_entity.pdbx_description
1 polymer ?
#
loop_
_entity_poly.entity_id
_entity_poly.type
_entity_poly.pdbx_seq_one_letter_code
_entity_poly.pdbx_strand_id
1 'polypeptide(L)'
;MMRKNIFICILLLLFSISAWTQESVTVTGIVTDQNKEPLIGVNIAIENMPGLGVITDLNGRYKIKTSTYNKLVFSYIGYETVNILVKEQRVINVVMKEASATVIDEVVITGTGAQKKIAVTGAITNVDVDALKSVPSTSVADGLAGVVPGVMAMQTSGRPGSVSEFWIRSISTFGANTAALVLVDGFERDIDEVNVEDIESFTVLKDASATAIYGSKGANGVVLINTKRGKESKINIDAKVEGFYSTFTQAPEFVDGYTYASMANEARLTRNQEALYSPTELELFRSGLDPDRFPNVDWMDVMMRDGAWSSRATLNMRGGGRTARYFVSGSYQNQQGMYK
;
A
#
# COMPACT_ATOMS: atom_id res chain seq x y z
N MET A 1 15.11 24.07 44.58
CA MET A 1 15.71 24.70 43.36
C MET A 1 16.89 23.89 42.80
N MET A 2 17.73 23.27 43.61
CA MET A 2 18.92 22.49 43.18
C MET A 2 18.64 21.23 42.32
N ARG A 3 17.55 20.53 42.54
CA ARG A 3 17.22 19.30 41.76
C ARG A 3 16.88 19.55 40.27
N LYS A 4 16.30 20.70 39.94
CA LYS A 4 15.99 21.09 38.57
C LYS A 4 17.22 21.43 37.73
N ASN A 5 18.23 22.02 38.37
CA ASN A 5 19.46 22.42 37.68
C ASN A 5 20.37 21.21 37.41
N ILE A 6 20.33 20.18 38.24
CA ILE A 6 21.08 18.92 38.05
C ILE A 6 20.52 18.18 36.83
N PHE A 7 19.21 18.16 36.64
CA PHE A 7 18.56 17.50 35.49
C PHE A 7 18.89 18.21 34.15
N ILE A 8 18.99 19.54 34.18
CA ILE A 8 19.40 20.34 33.01
C ILE A 8 20.89 20.13 32.67
N CYS A 9 21.76 20.03 33.67
CA CYS A 9 23.16 19.72 33.46
C CYS A 9 23.40 18.30 32.91
N ILE A 10 22.64 17.32 33.37
CA ILE A 10 22.71 15.94 32.86
C ILE A 10 22.16 15.89 31.41
N LEU A 11 21.09 16.64 31.09
CA LEU A 11 20.55 16.73 29.74
C LEU A 11 21.53 17.42 28.76
N LEU A 12 22.27 18.44 29.23
CA LEU A 12 23.30 19.12 28.44
C LEU A 12 24.56 18.26 28.24
N LEU A 13 24.91 17.39 29.23
CA LEU A 13 26.00 16.45 29.11
C LEU A 13 25.70 15.29 28.16
N LEU A 14 24.44 14.90 28.03
CA LEU A 14 24.00 13.90 27.04
C LEU A 14 23.99 14.43 25.61
N PHE A 15 23.95 15.75 25.43
CA PHE A 15 24.01 16.39 24.10
C PHE A 15 25.44 16.65 23.59
N SER A 16 26.46 16.44 24.40
CA SER A 16 27.87 16.48 23.98
C SER A 16 28.33 15.14 23.38
N ILE A 17 27.45 14.44 22.66
CA ILE A 17 27.85 13.30 21.83
C ILE A 17 28.65 13.88 20.67
N SER A 18 29.94 13.63 20.73
CA SER A 18 30.96 13.95 19.77
C SER A 18 30.44 13.88 18.34
N ALA A 19 30.42 15.00 17.64
CA ALA A 19 30.33 15.01 16.20
C ALA A 19 31.52 14.17 15.67
N TRP A 20 31.26 12.93 15.32
CA TRP A 20 32.24 12.12 14.61
C TRP A 20 32.44 12.81 13.28
N THR A 21 33.57 13.50 13.17
CA THR A 21 34.01 14.09 11.90
C THR A 21 34.20 12.93 10.94
N GLN A 22 33.25 12.73 10.02
CA GLN A 22 33.43 11.78 8.94
C GLN A 22 34.56 12.29 8.07
N GLU A 23 35.67 11.58 8.10
CA GLU A 23 36.83 11.90 7.28
C GLU A 23 36.43 11.76 5.80
N SER A 24 36.25 12.89 5.13
CA SER A 24 35.88 12.92 3.73
C SER A 24 37.13 12.67 2.87
N VAL A 25 37.09 11.61 2.11
CA VAL A 25 38.14 11.21 1.17
C VAL A 25 37.71 11.56 -0.25
N THR A 26 38.62 12.11 -1.03
CA THR A 26 38.39 12.29 -2.45
C THR A 26 38.89 11.07 -3.21
N VAL A 27 37.96 10.38 -3.86
CA VAL A 27 38.25 9.22 -4.71
C VAL A 27 38.26 9.66 -6.17
N THR A 28 39.28 9.22 -6.90
CA THR A 28 39.41 9.43 -8.34
C THR A 28 39.60 8.07 -9.03
N GLY A 29 39.35 8.03 -10.34
CA GLY A 29 39.61 6.81 -11.11
C GLY A 29 39.14 6.94 -12.54
N ILE A 30 39.29 5.85 -13.28
CA ILE A 30 38.88 5.73 -14.69
C ILE A 30 37.90 4.53 -14.77
N VAL A 31 36.81 4.74 -15.49
CA VAL A 31 35.87 3.68 -15.82
C VAL A 31 36.07 3.30 -17.29
N THR A 32 36.28 1.99 -17.52
CA THR A 32 36.48 1.44 -18.86
C THR A 32 35.58 0.28 -19.11
N ASP A 33 35.40 -0.10 -20.36
CA ASP A 33 34.80 -1.38 -20.76
C ASP A 33 35.82 -2.56 -20.70
N GLN A 34 35.42 -3.74 -21.14
CA GLN A 34 36.26 -4.94 -21.21
C GLN A 34 37.40 -4.80 -22.23
N ASN A 35 37.25 -3.95 -23.24
CA ASN A 35 38.24 -3.64 -24.29
C ASN A 35 39.20 -2.56 -23.86
N LYS A 36 39.07 -2.01 -22.61
CA LYS A 36 39.81 -0.89 -22.06
C LYS A 36 39.46 0.45 -22.71
N GLU A 37 38.33 0.57 -23.40
CA GLU A 37 37.83 1.84 -23.89
C GLU A 37 37.19 2.65 -22.76
N PRO A 38 37.46 3.98 -22.66
CA PRO A 38 36.90 4.80 -21.60
C PRO A 38 35.39 4.99 -21.79
N LEU A 39 34.60 4.75 -20.71
CA LEU A 39 33.16 4.91 -20.71
C LEU A 39 32.77 6.32 -20.25
N ILE A 40 32.15 7.07 -21.17
CA ILE A 40 31.69 8.45 -20.97
C ILE A 40 30.29 8.46 -20.40
N GLY A 41 30.02 9.28 -19.38
CA GLY A 41 28.66 9.45 -18.85
C GLY A 41 28.21 8.34 -17.89
N VAL A 42 29.14 7.52 -17.37
CA VAL A 42 28.83 6.56 -16.30
C VAL A 42 28.41 7.32 -15.05
N ASN A 43 27.27 6.98 -14.49
CA ASN A 43 26.78 7.55 -13.25
C ASN A 43 27.45 6.86 -12.06
N ILE A 44 28.07 7.64 -11.17
CA ILE A 44 28.70 7.16 -9.95
C ILE A 44 27.96 7.79 -8.78
N ALA A 45 27.21 7.00 -8.06
CA ALA A 45 26.44 7.43 -6.89
C ALA A 45 26.99 6.83 -5.60
N ILE A 46 26.70 7.46 -4.46
CA ILE A 46 27.03 6.92 -3.15
C ILE A 46 25.80 6.12 -2.68
N GLU A 47 26.00 4.85 -2.28
CA GLU A 47 24.93 3.98 -1.76
C GLU A 47 24.22 4.66 -0.57
N ASN A 48 22.89 4.68 -0.59
CA ASN A 48 22.03 5.29 0.44
C ASN A 48 22.11 6.83 0.60
N MET A 49 22.72 7.55 -0.37
CA MET A 49 22.73 9.02 -0.39
C MET A 49 22.19 9.55 -1.72
N PRO A 50 20.86 9.59 -1.93
CA PRO A 50 20.28 10.09 -3.16
C PRO A 50 20.62 11.56 -3.37
N GLY A 51 21.07 11.91 -4.59
CA GLY A 51 21.45 13.27 -4.96
C GLY A 51 22.95 13.59 -4.84
N LEU A 52 23.77 12.70 -4.28
CA LEU A 52 25.23 12.82 -4.27
C LEU A 52 25.85 11.84 -5.27
N GLY A 53 26.20 12.33 -6.44
CA GLY A 53 26.83 11.55 -7.49
C GLY A 53 27.61 12.42 -8.48
N VAL A 54 28.42 11.78 -9.28
CA VAL A 54 29.16 12.40 -10.39
C VAL A 54 29.06 11.52 -11.63
N ILE A 55 29.33 12.08 -12.79
CA ILE A 55 29.41 11.34 -14.04
C ILE A 55 30.86 11.36 -14.58
N THR A 56 31.25 10.34 -15.34
CA THR A 56 32.55 10.26 -15.99
C THR A 56 32.66 11.28 -17.13
N ASP A 57 33.86 11.85 -17.32
CA ASP A 57 34.21 12.74 -18.41
C ASP A 57 34.47 12.00 -19.73
N LEU A 58 34.88 12.74 -20.77
CA LEU A 58 35.20 12.21 -22.10
C LEU A 58 36.33 11.17 -22.10
N ASN A 59 37.17 11.12 -21.07
CA ASN A 59 38.25 10.16 -20.89
C ASN A 59 37.88 9.05 -19.88
N GLY A 60 36.60 8.93 -19.51
CA GLY A 60 36.13 7.97 -18.50
C GLY A 60 36.58 8.29 -17.07
N ARG A 61 37.10 9.49 -16.79
CA ARG A 61 37.63 9.89 -15.49
C ARG A 61 36.53 10.45 -14.62
N TYR A 62 36.62 10.18 -13.30
CA TYR A 62 35.71 10.73 -12.31
C TYR A 62 36.46 11.19 -11.06
N LYS A 63 35.82 12.08 -10.30
CA LYS A 63 36.27 12.56 -9.00
C LYS A 63 35.10 12.78 -8.09
N ILE A 64 35.05 12.05 -7.00
CA ILE A 64 33.94 12.11 -6.04
C ILE A 64 34.47 12.28 -4.60
N LYS A 65 33.81 13.13 -3.82
CA LYS A 65 34.05 13.26 -2.38
C LYS A 65 33.12 12.32 -1.62
N THR A 66 33.67 11.44 -0.80
CA THR A 66 32.90 10.45 -0.06
C THR A 66 33.60 10.10 1.27
N SER A 67 33.03 9.22 2.06
CA SER A 67 33.66 8.66 3.27
C SER A 67 34.25 7.28 2.96
N THR A 68 35.28 6.90 3.73
CA THR A 68 35.94 5.59 3.63
C THR A 68 35.01 4.41 3.85
N TYR A 69 33.88 4.62 4.52
CA TYR A 69 32.86 3.57 4.81
C TYR A 69 31.77 3.46 3.77
N ASN A 70 31.75 4.37 2.78
CA ASN A 70 30.72 4.38 1.76
C ASN A 70 31.04 3.42 0.62
N LYS A 71 29.98 2.92 -0.06
CA LYS A 71 30.09 2.20 -1.31
C LYS A 71 29.76 3.14 -2.45
N LEU A 72 30.54 3.04 -3.51
CA LEU A 72 30.28 3.68 -4.79
C LEU A 72 29.54 2.70 -5.71
N VAL A 73 28.46 3.18 -6.30
CA VAL A 73 27.62 2.45 -7.25
C VAL A 73 27.89 3.04 -8.62
N PHE A 74 28.47 2.23 -9.50
CA PHE A 74 28.73 2.58 -10.90
C PHE A 74 27.62 2.01 -11.77
N SER A 75 26.86 2.85 -12.45
CA SER A 75 25.75 2.45 -13.32
C SER A 75 25.85 3.12 -14.69
N TYR A 76 25.64 2.32 -15.74
CA TYR A 76 25.65 2.81 -17.12
C TYR A 76 24.67 1.97 -17.96
N ILE A 77 23.99 2.60 -18.91
CA ILE A 77 23.01 1.93 -19.76
C ILE A 77 23.71 0.87 -20.60
N GLY A 78 23.24 -0.36 -20.52
CA GLY A 78 23.83 -1.51 -21.25
C GLY A 78 24.98 -2.20 -20.52
N TYR A 79 25.31 -1.82 -19.28
CA TYR A 79 26.38 -2.42 -18.49
C TYR A 79 25.88 -2.92 -17.12
N GLU A 80 26.53 -3.93 -16.58
CA GLU A 80 26.25 -4.45 -15.23
C GLU A 80 26.63 -3.40 -14.18
N THR A 81 25.75 -3.19 -13.19
CA THR A 81 26.02 -2.28 -12.08
C THR A 81 27.13 -2.82 -11.18
N VAL A 82 28.17 -2.04 -10.92
CA VAL A 82 29.31 -2.42 -10.09
C VAL A 82 29.28 -1.64 -8.78
N ASN A 83 29.37 -2.35 -7.65
CA ASN A 83 29.38 -1.77 -6.31
C ASN A 83 30.74 -1.97 -5.66
N ILE A 84 31.42 -0.88 -5.25
CA ILE A 84 32.76 -0.94 -4.66
C ILE A 84 32.78 -0.17 -3.35
N LEU A 85 33.25 -0.83 -2.28
CA LEU A 85 33.50 -0.18 -0.99
C LEU A 85 34.80 0.64 -1.08
N VAL A 86 34.74 1.93 -0.72
CA VAL A 86 35.87 2.87 -0.86
C VAL A 86 37.08 2.47 -0.02
N LYS A 87 36.88 2.07 1.23
CA LYS A 87 37.94 1.81 2.20
C LYS A 87 38.93 2.98 2.26
N GLU A 88 40.23 2.70 2.22
CA GLU A 88 41.30 3.70 2.20
C GLU A 88 41.82 4.03 0.80
N GLN A 89 41.20 3.47 -0.23
CA GLN A 89 41.63 3.65 -1.61
C GLN A 89 41.24 5.04 -2.14
N ARG A 90 42.23 5.79 -2.61
CA ARG A 90 42.01 7.12 -3.21
C ARG A 90 41.89 7.05 -4.74
N VAL A 91 42.32 5.95 -5.34
CA VAL A 91 42.19 5.69 -6.77
C VAL A 91 41.50 4.35 -6.97
N ILE A 92 40.33 4.37 -7.62
CA ILE A 92 39.54 3.20 -7.91
C ILE A 92 39.23 3.18 -9.41
N ASN A 93 39.91 2.33 -10.15
CA ASN A 93 39.62 2.06 -11.55
C ASN A 93 38.61 0.93 -11.66
N VAL A 94 37.62 1.11 -12.54
CA VAL A 94 36.51 0.14 -12.69
C VAL A 94 36.43 -0.30 -14.13
N VAL A 95 36.36 -1.61 -14.33
CA VAL A 95 36.04 -2.21 -15.62
C VAL A 95 34.60 -2.68 -15.57
N MET A 96 33.74 -2.08 -16.36
CA MET A 96 32.34 -2.47 -16.46
C MET A 96 32.19 -3.56 -17.52
N LYS A 97 31.38 -4.55 -17.23
CA LYS A 97 30.99 -5.58 -18.19
C LYS A 97 29.72 -5.15 -18.88
N GLU A 98 29.68 -5.34 -20.20
CA GLU A 98 28.40 -5.21 -20.90
C GLU A 98 27.39 -6.14 -20.22
N ALA A 99 26.28 -5.58 -19.84
CA ALA A 99 25.14 -6.40 -19.45
C ALA A 99 24.81 -7.24 -20.69
N SER A 100 25.15 -8.52 -20.65
CA SER A 100 24.52 -9.46 -21.58
C SER A 100 23.06 -9.09 -21.53
N ALA A 101 22.44 -8.85 -22.69
CA ALA A 101 21.03 -8.39 -22.76
C ALA A 101 20.15 -9.43 -22.06
N THR A 102 20.27 -9.50 -20.77
CA THR A 102 19.31 -10.08 -19.88
C THR A 102 18.21 -9.00 -19.89
N VAL A 103 17.34 -9.09 -20.90
CA VAL A 103 15.98 -8.62 -20.74
C VAL A 103 15.70 -8.99 -19.29
N ILE A 104 15.41 -7.99 -18.46
CA ILE A 104 14.87 -8.27 -17.13
C ILE A 104 13.56 -8.98 -17.47
N ASP A 105 13.66 -10.32 -17.57
CA ASP A 105 12.52 -11.18 -17.83
C ASP A 105 11.65 -11.02 -16.58
N GLU A 106 10.65 -10.14 -16.70
CA GLU A 106 9.62 -10.02 -15.69
C GLU A 106 9.04 -11.42 -15.47
N VAL A 107 9.39 -12.01 -14.35
CA VAL A 107 8.94 -13.34 -13.97
C VAL A 107 7.54 -13.20 -13.41
N VAL A 108 6.60 -13.84 -14.08
CA VAL A 108 5.20 -13.90 -13.64
C VAL A 108 4.99 -15.22 -12.92
N ILE A 109 4.41 -15.16 -11.74
CA ILE A 109 4.00 -16.36 -11.01
C ILE A 109 2.68 -16.84 -11.62
N THR A 110 2.72 -18.02 -12.20
CA THR A 110 1.55 -18.71 -12.74
C THR A 110 1.17 -19.86 -11.82
N GLY A 111 0.00 -20.42 -12.01
CA GLY A 111 -0.43 -21.61 -11.26
C GLY A 111 0.48 -22.84 -11.42
N THR A 112 1.34 -22.86 -12.45
CA THR A 112 2.33 -23.91 -12.69
C THR A 112 3.73 -23.55 -12.20
N GLY A 113 3.90 -22.37 -11.55
CA GLY A 113 5.18 -21.88 -11.05
C GLY A 113 5.63 -20.56 -11.71
N ALA A 114 6.86 -20.18 -11.44
CA ALA A 114 7.45 -18.97 -11.98
C ALA A 114 7.78 -19.15 -13.47
N GLN A 115 7.20 -18.34 -14.34
CA GLN A 115 7.44 -18.35 -15.79
C GLN A 115 7.84 -16.97 -16.28
N LYS A 116 8.59 -16.90 -17.38
CA LYS A 116 8.91 -15.63 -18.02
C LYS A 116 7.64 -15.02 -18.61
N LYS A 117 7.41 -13.71 -18.39
CA LYS A 117 6.22 -13.00 -18.89
C LYS A 117 5.99 -13.21 -20.40
N ILE A 118 7.06 -13.24 -21.17
CA ILE A 118 7.01 -13.45 -22.63
C ILE A 118 6.49 -14.85 -23.03
N ALA A 119 6.58 -15.83 -22.12
CA ALA A 119 6.12 -17.20 -22.35
C ALA A 119 4.66 -17.42 -21.94
N VAL A 120 4.02 -16.42 -21.34
CA VAL A 120 2.65 -16.50 -20.84
C VAL A 120 1.69 -15.96 -21.87
N THR A 121 0.85 -16.84 -22.42
CA THR A 121 -0.16 -16.48 -23.43
C THR A 121 -1.48 -15.99 -22.84
N GLY A 122 -1.70 -16.15 -21.54
CA GLY A 122 -2.91 -15.71 -20.83
C GLY A 122 -2.82 -14.26 -20.32
N ALA A 123 -3.98 -13.59 -20.14
CA ALA A 123 -4.02 -12.28 -19.50
C ALA A 123 -3.74 -12.40 -18.00
N ILE A 124 -2.47 -12.33 -17.64
CA ILE A 124 -1.97 -12.30 -16.27
C ILE A 124 -1.58 -10.87 -15.94
N THR A 125 -2.08 -10.37 -14.82
CA THR A 125 -1.72 -9.05 -14.32
C THR A 125 -0.97 -9.20 -13.00
N ASN A 126 0.30 -8.82 -13.00
CA ASN A 126 1.02 -8.58 -11.76
C ASN A 126 0.60 -7.22 -11.21
N VAL A 127 0.27 -7.19 -9.97
CA VAL A 127 -0.13 -5.98 -9.26
C VAL A 127 1.09 -5.44 -8.53
N ASP A 128 1.31 -4.16 -8.65
CA ASP A 128 2.31 -3.48 -7.84
C ASP A 128 1.85 -3.46 -6.39
N VAL A 129 2.53 -4.22 -5.55
CA VAL A 129 2.22 -4.33 -4.12
C VAL A 129 2.42 -2.99 -3.40
N ASP A 130 3.35 -2.16 -3.86
CA ASP A 130 3.58 -0.85 -3.25
C ASP A 130 2.45 0.13 -3.59
N ALA A 131 1.84 -0.01 -4.77
CA ALA A 131 0.61 0.70 -5.11
C ALA A 131 -0.56 0.28 -4.20
N LEU A 132 -0.71 -1.02 -3.90
CA LEU A 132 -1.71 -1.51 -2.94
C LEU A 132 -1.50 -0.95 -1.53
N LYS A 133 -0.25 -0.88 -1.06
CA LYS A 133 0.08 -0.31 0.27
C LYS A 133 -0.19 1.19 0.36
N SER A 134 -0.19 1.90 -0.76
CA SER A 134 -0.46 3.34 -0.80
C SER A 134 -1.94 3.68 -0.68
N VAL A 135 -2.84 2.72 -0.91
CA VAL A 135 -4.28 2.94 -0.78
C VAL A 135 -4.66 3.01 0.70
N PRO A 136 -5.32 4.09 1.15
CA PRO A 136 -5.75 4.24 2.54
C PRO A 136 -6.97 3.37 2.83
N SER A 137 -6.81 2.05 2.79
CA SER A 137 -7.86 1.08 3.06
C SER A 137 -7.47 0.12 4.17
N THR A 138 -8.46 -0.31 4.93
CA THR A 138 -8.31 -1.34 5.96
C THR A 138 -8.41 -2.75 5.39
N SER A 139 -8.98 -2.91 4.20
CA SER A 139 -9.17 -4.17 3.48
C SER A 139 -8.29 -4.23 2.24
N VAL A 140 -7.69 -5.39 1.96
CA VAL A 140 -6.94 -5.63 0.71
C VAL A 140 -7.88 -5.59 -0.48
N ALA A 141 -9.10 -6.12 -0.34
CA ALA A 141 -10.11 -6.15 -1.40
C ALA A 141 -10.48 -4.74 -1.88
N ASP A 142 -10.66 -3.78 -0.95
CA ASP A 142 -10.93 -2.39 -1.29
C ASP A 142 -9.76 -1.75 -2.05
N GLY A 143 -8.53 -2.10 -1.66
CA GLY A 143 -7.31 -1.61 -2.31
C GLY A 143 -7.17 -2.08 -3.76
N LEU A 144 -7.83 -3.17 -4.16
CA LEU A 144 -7.80 -3.66 -5.54
C LEU A 144 -8.59 -2.77 -6.50
N ALA A 145 -9.63 -2.09 -6.01
CA ALA A 145 -10.42 -1.19 -6.82
C ALA A 145 -9.57 -0.02 -7.33
N GLY A 146 -9.51 0.14 -8.65
CA GLY A 146 -8.72 1.20 -9.29
C GLY A 146 -7.22 0.92 -9.45
N VAL A 147 -6.62 -0.02 -8.68
CA VAL A 147 -5.22 -0.42 -8.84
C VAL A 147 -5.09 -1.54 -9.87
N VAL A 148 -6.03 -2.47 -9.90
CA VAL A 148 -5.97 -3.64 -10.78
C VAL A 148 -6.96 -3.50 -11.93
N PRO A 149 -6.50 -3.32 -13.19
CA PRO A 149 -7.42 -3.20 -14.33
C PRO A 149 -8.31 -4.44 -14.47
N GLY A 150 -9.62 -4.23 -14.55
CA GLY A 150 -10.62 -5.31 -14.71
C GLY A 150 -10.97 -6.04 -13.41
N VAL A 151 -10.59 -5.52 -12.27
CA VAL A 151 -11.13 -5.90 -10.96
C VAL A 151 -12.11 -4.84 -10.50
N MET A 152 -13.29 -5.26 -10.12
CA MET A 152 -14.31 -4.44 -9.49
C MET A 152 -14.42 -4.88 -8.02
N ALA A 153 -14.31 -3.96 -7.09
CA ALA A 153 -14.60 -4.20 -5.69
C ALA A 153 -15.74 -3.29 -5.24
N MET A 154 -16.60 -3.83 -4.39
CA MET A 154 -17.75 -3.12 -3.85
C MET A 154 -17.82 -3.35 -2.35
N GLN A 155 -17.73 -2.28 -1.61
CA GLN A 155 -17.98 -2.31 -0.19
C GLN A 155 -19.49 -2.28 0.05
N THR A 156 -20.04 -3.39 0.54
CA THR A 156 -21.48 -3.54 0.79
C THR A 156 -21.90 -2.98 2.14
N SER A 157 -20.96 -2.78 3.04
CA SER A 157 -21.22 -2.29 4.40
C SER A 157 -20.04 -1.47 4.92
N GLY A 158 -20.33 -0.38 5.63
CA GLY A 158 -19.36 0.39 6.40
C GLY A 158 -19.14 -0.09 7.82
N ARG A 159 -19.56 -1.32 8.16
CA ARG A 159 -19.36 -1.90 9.51
C ARG A 159 -17.89 -2.23 9.70
N PRO A 160 -17.33 -2.02 10.90
CA PRO A 160 -16.01 -2.52 11.23
C PRO A 160 -15.89 -4.02 10.97
N GLY A 161 -14.81 -4.42 10.28
CA GLY A 161 -14.57 -5.82 9.94
C GLY A 161 -15.46 -6.38 8.82
N SER A 162 -16.24 -5.56 8.12
CA SER A 162 -16.94 -6.02 6.92
C SER A 162 -15.95 -6.20 5.77
N VAL A 163 -16.12 -7.29 5.05
CA VAL A 163 -15.32 -7.67 3.89
C VAL A 163 -15.95 -7.09 2.64
N SER A 164 -15.14 -6.53 1.75
CA SER A 164 -15.60 -6.09 0.44
C SER A 164 -15.66 -7.24 -0.54
N GLU A 165 -16.73 -7.30 -1.29
CA GLU A 165 -16.86 -8.25 -2.38
C GLU A 165 -16.10 -7.74 -3.60
N PHE A 166 -15.40 -8.62 -4.30
CA PHE A 166 -14.71 -8.27 -5.53
C PHE A 166 -14.90 -9.31 -6.62
N TRP A 167 -14.86 -8.84 -7.86
CA TRP A 167 -15.04 -9.67 -9.06
C TRP A 167 -13.97 -9.33 -10.09
N ILE A 168 -13.56 -10.34 -10.84
CA ILE A 168 -12.61 -10.18 -11.93
C ILE A 168 -13.41 -10.17 -13.24
N ARG A 169 -13.34 -9.05 -13.99
CA ARG A 169 -14.06 -8.73 -15.25
C ARG A 169 -15.58 -8.63 -15.11
N SER A 170 -16.27 -9.63 -14.59
CA SER A 170 -17.72 -9.62 -14.35
C SER A 170 -18.15 -10.90 -13.66
N ILE A 171 -19.40 -10.92 -13.20
CA ILE A 171 -20.05 -12.14 -12.71
C ILE A 171 -20.33 -13.04 -13.90
N SER A 172 -19.65 -14.18 -14.01
CA SER A 172 -19.77 -15.12 -15.11
C SER A 172 -20.68 -16.31 -14.84
N THR A 173 -21.11 -16.50 -13.57
CA THR A 173 -21.90 -17.65 -13.14
C THR A 173 -23.27 -17.23 -12.63
N PHE A 174 -24.33 -17.94 -13.05
CA PHE A 174 -25.69 -17.77 -12.53
C PHE A 174 -25.92 -18.73 -11.35
N GLY A 175 -26.24 -18.18 -10.17
CA GLY A 175 -26.76 -18.95 -9.03
C GLY A 175 -25.76 -19.76 -8.22
N ALA A 176 -24.45 -19.71 -8.53
CA ALA A 176 -23.37 -20.31 -7.73
C ALA A 176 -22.49 -19.22 -7.12
N ASN A 177 -21.43 -19.62 -6.44
CA ASN A 177 -20.43 -18.69 -5.89
C ASN A 177 -19.87 -17.80 -7.02
N THR A 178 -20.07 -16.50 -6.90
CA THR A 178 -19.65 -15.50 -7.89
C THR A 178 -18.27 -14.93 -7.57
N ALA A 179 -17.70 -15.23 -6.40
CA ALA A 179 -16.41 -14.73 -5.95
C ALA A 179 -15.26 -15.36 -6.78
N ALA A 180 -14.19 -14.59 -6.95
CA ALA A 180 -12.94 -15.10 -7.49
C ALA A 180 -12.26 -16.05 -6.48
N LEU A 181 -11.54 -17.05 -6.98
CA LEU A 181 -10.74 -17.94 -6.14
C LEU A 181 -9.50 -17.21 -5.63
N VAL A 182 -9.33 -17.09 -4.34
CA VAL A 182 -8.13 -16.51 -3.72
C VAL A 182 -7.25 -17.62 -3.15
N LEU A 183 -5.99 -17.63 -3.58
CA LEU A 183 -4.98 -18.56 -3.10
C LEU A 183 -3.83 -17.81 -2.46
N VAL A 184 -3.61 -18.03 -1.18
CA VAL A 184 -2.50 -17.50 -0.41
C VAL A 184 -1.48 -18.62 -0.18
N ASP A 185 -0.29 -18.46 -0.73
CA ASP A 185 0.76 -19.51 -0.74
C ASP A 185 0.25 -20.88 -1.22
N GLY A 186 -0.74 -20.89 -2.13
CA GLY A 186 -1.35 -22.09 -2.69
C GLY A 186 -2.56 -22.64 -1.94
N PHE A 187 -2.95 -22.04 -0.83
CA PHE A 187 -4.13 -22.42 -0.03
C PHE A 187 -5.28 -21.45 -0.24
N GLU A 188 -6.50 -21.97 -0.38
CA GLU A 188 -7.70 -21.15 -0.48
C GLU A 188 -7.97 -20.44 0.86
N ARG A 189 -8.02 -19.11 0.82
CA ARG A 189 -8.23 -18.23 1.98
C ARG A 189 -8.98 -16.97 1.59
N ASP A 190 -9.60 -16.33 2.58
CA ASP A 190 -10.13 -14.98 2.41
C ASP A 190 -9.00 -13.97 2.23
N ILE A 191 -9.20 -13.04 1.29
CA ILE A 191 -8.21 -12.02 0.96
C ILE A 191 -7.93 -11.07 2.12
N ASP A 192 -8.93 -10.81 2.95
CA ASP A 192 -8.85 -9.88 4.07
C ASP A 192 -8.20 -10.47 5.32
N GLU A 193 -7.94 -11.79 5.33
CA GLU A 193 -7.10 -12.43 6.34
C GLU A 193 -5.61 -12.15 6.16
N VAL A 194 -5.22 -11.58 5.01
CA VAL A 194 -3.83 -11.31 4.67
C VAL A 194 -3.52 -9.84 4.88
N ASN A 195 -2.47 -9.56 5.65
CA ASN A 195 -1.98 -8.20 5.77
C ASN A 195 -1.25 -7.78 4.48
N VAL A 196 -1.59 -6.61 3.92
CA VAL A 196 -0.93 -6.06 2.72
C VAL A 196 0.59 -5.98 2.90
N GLU A 197 1.07 -5.69 4.11
CA GLU A 197 2.50 -5.60 4.41
C GLU A 197 3.23 -6.95 4.35
N ASP A 198 2.50 -8.07 4.41
CA ASP A 198 3.08 -9.41 4.33
C ASP A 198 3.14 -9.93 2.89
N ILE A 199 2.53 -9.24 1.94
CA ILE A 199 2.50 -9.66 0.54
C ILE A 199 3.86 -9.38 -0.12
N GLU A 200 4.42 -10.39 -0.78
CA GLU A 200 5.60 -10.29 -1.65
C GLU A 200 5.19 -10.10 -3.11
N SER A 201 4.18 -10.84 -3.58
CA SER A 201 3.64 -10.70 -4.93
C SER A 201 2.15 -10.94 -4.97
N PHE A 202 1.47 -10.22 -5.84
CA PHE A 202 0.04 -10.30 -6.07
C PHE A 202 -0.20 -10.44 -7.58
N THR A 203 -0.82 -11.54 -7.98
CA THR A 203 -1.04 -11.87 -9.38
C THR A 203 -2.50 -12.20 -9.63
N VAL A 204 -3.10 -11.62 -10.65
CA VAL A 204 -4.49 -11.88 -11.05
C VAL A 204 -4.54 -12.60 -12.39
N LEU A 205 -5.10 -13.82 -12.38
CA LEU A 205 -5.36 -14.63 -13.56
C LEU A 205 -6.79 -14.35 -14.04
N LYS A 206 -6.91 -13.74 -15.22
CA LYS A 206 -8.20 -13.26 -15.73
C LYS A 206 -8.77 -14.15 -16.84
N ASP A 207 -7.94 -14.90 -17.53
CA ASP A 207 -8.35 -15.71 -18.69
C ASP A 207 -8.52 -17.18 -18.32
N ALA A 208 -9.47 -17.83 -18.98
CA ALA A 208 -9.78 -19.24 -18.80
C ALA A 208 -8.54 -20.15 -19.06
N SER A 209 -7.66 -19.77 -19.99
CA SER A 209 -6.41 -20.50 -20.25
C SER A 209 -5.46 -20.48 -19.05
N ALA A 210 -5.38 -19.35 -18.33
CA ALA A 210 -4.55 -19.20 -17.15
C ALA A 210 -5.19 -19.85 -15.91
N THR A 211 -6.52 -19.92 -15.84
CA THR A 211 -7.25 -20.46 -14.69
C THR A 211 -7.63 -21.93 -14.85
N ALA A 212 -7.41 -22.55 -16.03
CA ALA A 212 -7.81 -23.91 -16.34
C ALA A 212 -7.31 -24.97 -15.33
N ILE A 213 -6.12 -24.78 -14.77
CA ILE A 213 -5.54 -25.70 -13.78
C ILE A 213 -6.31 -25.74 -12.46
N TYR A 214 -7.13 -24.72 -12.18
CA TYR A 214 -7.96 -24.63 -10.96
C TYR A 214 -9.37 -25.17 -11.16
N GLY A 215 -9.68 -25.68 -12.38
CA GLY A 215 -10.96 -26.27 -12.71
C GLY A 215 -12.13 -25.30 -12.57
N SER A 216 -13.28 -25.80 -12.11
CA SER A 216 -14.49 -24.99 -11.96
C SER A 216 -14.38 -23.87 -10.93
N LYS A 217 -13.54 -24.01 -9.92
CA LYS A 217 -13.29 -22.96 -8.91
C LYS A 217 -12.63 -21.71 -9.54
N GLY A 218 -11.83 -21.90 -10.60
CA GLY A 218 -11.16 -20.80 -11.29
C GLY A 218 -12.02 -20.09 -12.35
N ALA A 219 -13.28 -20.46 -12.53
CA ALA A 219 -14.14 -19.92 -13.57
C ALA A 219 -14.35 -18.39 -13.50
N ASN A 220 -14.40 -17.83 -12.29
CA ASN A 220 -14.57 -16.40 -12.04
C ASN A 220 -13.23 -15.64 -11.92
N GLY A 221 -12.12 -16.29 -12.30
CA GLY A 221 -10.76 -15.77 -12.12
C GLY A 221 -10.10 -16.26 -10.85
N VAL A 222 -8.77 -16.13 -10.81
CA VAL A 222 -7.96 -16.57 -9.69
C VAL A 222 -7.02 -15.45 -9.26
N VAL A 223 -6.94 -15.23 -7.96
CA VAL A 223 -5.96 -14.34 -7.32
C VAL A 223 -4.91 -15.19 -6.63
N LEU A 224 -3.65 -14.98 -6.99
CA LEU A 224 -2.50 -15.62 -6.37
C LEU A 224 -1.75 -14.61 -5.52
N ILE A 225 -1.68 -14.87 -4.23
CA ILE A 225 -0.94 -14.07 -3.27
C ILE A 225 0.20 -14.91 -2.73
N ASN A 226 1.44 -14.42 -2.89
CA ASN A 226 2.55 -15.03 -2.20
C ASN A 226 3.01 -14.11 -1.08
N THR A 227 3.19 -14.69 0.10
CA THR A 227 3.64 -13.95 1.26
C THR A 227 5.17 -13.86 1.31
N LYS A 228 5.67 -12.85 1.98
CA LYS A 228 7.09 -12.64 2.21
C LYS A 228 7.69 -13.82 2.96
N ARG A 229 8.87 -14.24 2.53
CA ARG A 229 9.62 -15.32 3.18
C ARG A 229 10.94 -14.82 3.75
N GLY A 230 11.50 -15.59 4.66
CA GLY A 230 12.83 -15.34 5.19
C GLY A 230 13.88 -15.38 4.07
N LYS A 231 14.79 -14.43 4.09
CA LYS A 231 15.94 -14.34 3.16
C LYS A 231 17.24 -14.50 3.93
N GLU A 232 18.30 -14.94 3.24
CA GLU A 232 19.64 -14.95 3.80
C GLU A 232 20.15 -13.52 3.91
N SER A 233 19.97 -12.94 5.08
CA SER A 233 20.32 -11.55 5.38
C SER A 233 20.46 -11.33 6.88
N LYS A 234 21.08 -10.23 7.26
CA LYS A 234 20.97 -9.72 8.64
C LYS A 234 19.48 -9.47 8.96
N ILE A 235 19.17 -9.46 10.24
CA ILE A 235 17.83 -9.15 10.73
C ILE A 235 17.41 -7.78 10.18
N ASN A 236 16.27 -7.76 9.48
CA ASN A 236 15.58 -6.54 9.08
C ASN A 236 14.27 -6.47 9.86
N ILE A 237 14.02 -5.32 10.49
CA ILE A 237 12.82 -5.06 11.27
C ILE A 237 12.12 -3.87 10.62
N ASP A 238 10.89 -4.09 10.15
CA ASP A 238 10.04 -3.07 9.57
C ASP A 238 8.85 -2.85 10.51
N ALA A 239 8.69 -1.65 11.05
CA ALA A 239 7.57 -1.27 11.89
C ALA A 239 6.80 -0.13 11.24
N LYS A 240 5.47 -0.26 11.15
CA LYS A 240 4.58 0.73 10.55
C LYS A 240 3.39 0.98 11.46
N VAL A 241 3.04 2.24 11.66
CA VAL A 241 1.85 2.67 12.39
C VAL A 241 1.07 3.62 11.49
N GLU A 242 -0.20 3.34 11.31
CA GLU A 242 -1.10 4.09 10.45
C GLU A 242 -2.34 4.53 11.24
N GLY A 243 -2.81 5.73 10.98
CA GLY A 243 -4.05 6.26 11.50
C GLY A 243 -4.96 6.69 10.35
N PHE A 244 -6.23 6.32 10.40
CA PHE A 244 -7.23 6.65 9.40
C PHE A 244 -8.37 7.40 10.06
N TYR A 245 -8.84 8.45 9.41
CA TYR A 245 -10.06 9.15 9.79
C TYR A 245 -11.06 9.05 8.66
N SER A 246 -12.18 8.38 8.92
CA SER A 246 -13.23 8.12 7.95
C SER A 246 -14.42 9.04 8.22
N THR A 247 -14.95 9.66 7.16
CA THR A 247 -16.15 10.49 7.20
C THR A 247 -17.11 10.05 6.11
N PHE A 248 -18.37 10.42 6.21
CA PHE A 248 -19.29 10.25 5.10
C PHE A 248 -18.87 11.13 3.92
N THR A 249 -18.80 10.56 2.73
CA THR A 249 -18.62 11.31 1.48
C THR A 249 -19.90 12.06 1.12
N GLN A 250 -21.04 11.44 1.41
CA GLN A 250 -22.36 12.02 1.22
C GLN A 250 -23.32 11.37 2.23
N ALA A 251 -24.05 12.18 2.96
CA ALA A 251 -25.13 11.73 3.82
C ALA A 251 -26.45 12.29 3.26
N PRO A 252 -27.56 11.54 3.35
CA PRO A 252 -28.86 12.09 3.01
C PRO A 252 -29.22 13.19 4.01
N GLU A 253 -29.67 14.32 3.48
CA GLU A 253 -30.28 15.38 4.28
C GLU A 253 -31.79 15.13 4.36
N PHE A 254 -32.29 15.03 5.56
CA PHE A 254 -33.72 14.85 5.82
C PHE A 254 -34.35 16.21 6.15
N VAL A 255 -35.56 16.41 5.67
CA VAL A 255 -36.34 17.57 6.03
C VAL A 255 -36.86 17.47 7.46
N ASP A 256 -37.08 18.58 8.12
CA ASP A 256 -37.68 18.63 9.44
C ASP A 256 -39.15 18.15 9.46
N GLY A 257 -39.65 17.82 10.64
CA GLY A 257 -41.01 17.27 10.80
C GLY A 257 -42.12 18.19 10.27
N TYR A 258 -41.98 19.53 10.44
CA TYR A 258 -42.90 20.49 9.92
C TYR A 258 -42.92 20.52 8.39
N THR A 259 -41.76 20.58 7.78
CA THR A 259 -41.63 20.60 6.31
C THR A 259 -42.16 19.30 5.72
N TYR A 260 -41.84 18.14 6.33
CA TYR A 260 -42.40 16.86 5.90
C TYR A 260 -43.93 16.82 5.96
N ALA A 261 -44.53 17.25 7.09
CA ALA A 261 -45.97 17.24 7.28
C ALA A 261 -46.68 18.22 6.29
N SER A 262 -46.07 19.39 6.03
CA SER A 262 -46.56 20.35 5.06
C SER A 262 -46.53 19.82 3.63
N MET A 263 -45.42 19.21 3.22
CA MET A 263 -45.27 18.58 1.88
C MET A 263 -46.22 17.37 1.72
N ALA A 264 -46.42 16.57 2.78
CA ALA A 264 -47.36 15.47 2.75
C ALA A 264 -48.80 15.96 2.54
N ASN A 265 -49.22 17.03 3.20
CA ASN A 265 -50.50 17.65 2.98
C ASN A 265 -50.64 18.21 1.55
N GLU A 266 -49.64 18.92 1.05
CA GLU A 266 -49.65 19.45 -0.32
C GLU A 266 -49.77 18.32 -1.36
N ALA A 267 -49.01 17.25 -1.19
CA ALA A 267 -49.06 16.07 -2.06
C ALA A 267 -50.44 15.40 -2.08
N ARG A 268 -51.21 15.43 -0.98
CA ARG A 268 -52.55 14.89 -0.93
C ARG A 268 -53.58 15.86 -1.51
N LEU A 269 -53.50 17.15 -1.17
CA LEU A 269 -54.41 18.16 -1.67
C LEU A 269 -54.34 18.30 -3.22
N THR A 270 -53.14 18.24 -3.79
CA THR A 270 -52.95 18.24 -5.25
C THR A 270 -53.54 17.02 -5.93
N ARG A 271 -53.79 15.92 -5.20
CA ARG A 271 -54.49 14.73 -5.69
C ARG A 271 -55.98 14.70 -5.34
N ASN A 272 -56.53 15.80 -4.89
CA ASN A 272 -57.94 15.93 -4.48
C ASN A 272 -58.28 15.01 -3.28
N GLN A 273 -57.32 14.79 -2.37
CA GLN A 273 -57.47 14.04 -1.14
C GLN A 273 -57.49 14.99 0.06
N GLU A 274 -58.08 14.56 1.17
CA GLU A 274 -58.04 15.32 2.43
C GLU A 274 -56.60 15.45 2.96
N ALA A 275 -56.31 16.56 3.64
CA ALA A 275 -55.05 16.78 4.33
C ALA A 275 -54.84 15.71 5.40
N LEU A 276 -53.59 15.26 5.52
CA LEU A 276 -53.21 14.22 6.53
C LEU A 276 -53.06 14.85 7.91
N TYR A 277 -52.53 16.06 7.97
CA TYR A 277 -52.27 16.82 9.21
C TYR A 277 -53.16 18.07 9.26
N SER A 278 -53.83 18.28 10.37
CA SER A 278 -54.62 19.48 10.62
C SER A 278 -53.70 20.74 10.80
N PRO A 279 -54.23 21.97 10.66
CA PRO A 279 -53.45 23.16 10.93
C PRO A 279 -52.88 23.23 12.36
N THR A 280 -53.58 22.70 13.34
CA THR A 280 -53.12 22.60 14.74
C THR A 280 -51.92 21.66 14.85
N GLU A 281 -51.95 20.50 14.19
CA GLU A 281 -50.85 19.53 14.20
C GLU A 281 -49.61 20.09 13.51
N LEU A 282 -49.80 20.82 12.40
CA LEU A 282 -48.67 21.50 11.75
C LEU A 282 -48.00 22.54 12.67
N GLU A 283 -48.83 23.26 13.46
CA GLU A 283 -48.27 24.23 14.41
C GLU A 283 -47.56 23.54 15.59
N LEU A 284 -48.03 22.36 16.02
CA LEU A 284 -47.35 21.55 17.03
C LEU A 284 -46.00 21.02 16.51
N PHE A 285 -45.88 20.56 15.24
CA PHE A 285 -44.61 20.25 14.63
C PHE A 285 -43.67 21.48 14.59
N ARG A 286 -44.20 22.64 14.20
CA ARG A 286 -43.40 23.86 14.08
C ARG A 286 -42.90 24.38 15.41
N SER A 287 -43.77 24.39 16.43
CA SER A 287 -43.45 24.90 17.75
C SER A 287 -42.68 23.96 18.66
N GLY A 288 -42.72 22.64 18.37
CA GLY A 288 -42.07 21.61 19.21
C GLY A 288 -42.68 21.51 20.62
N LEU A 289 -43.93 21.94 20.82
CA LEU A 289 -44.58 21.96 22.14
C LEU A 289 -44.91 20.55 22.67
N ASP A 290 -45.09 19.57 21.78
CA ASP A 290 -45.38 18.19 22.14
C ASP A 290 -44.44 17.27 21.37
N PRO A 291 -43.18 17.13 21.78
CA PRO A 291 -42.18 16.34 21.05
C PRO A 291 -42.42 14.85 21.11
N ASP A 292 -43.21 14.36 22.06
CA ASP A 292 -43.51 12.93 22.17
C ASP A 292 -44.54 12.47 21.11
N ARG A 293 -45.48 13.36 20.73
CA ARG A 293 -46.46 13.06 19.69
C ARG A 293 -46.11 13.60 18.32
N PHE A 294 -45.35 14.70 18.26
CA PHE A 294 -44.93 15.38 17.06
C PHE A 294 -43.41 15.54 17.05
N PRO A 295 -42.68 14.41 16.96
CA PRO A 295 -41.23 14.44 17.05
C PRO A 295 -40.58 15.09 15.82
N ASN A 296 -39.52 15.85 16.10
CA ASN A 296 -38.61 16.38 15.07
C ASN A 296 -37.19 15.91 15.39
N VAL A 297 -36.89 14.67 15.07
CA VAL A 297 -35.60 14.04 15.39
C VAL A 297 -34.83 13.77 14.12
N ASP A 298 -33.61 14.32 14.04
CA ASP A 298 -32.66 13.90 13.04
C ASP A 298 -31.99 12.58 13.49
N TRP A 299 -32.48 11.49 12.93
CA TRP A 299 -31.96 10.16 13.25
C TRP A 299 -30.52 9.96 12.78
N MET A 300 -30.06 10.68 11.73
CA MET A 300 -28.67 10.62 11.31
C MET A 300 -27.77 11.18 12.39
N ASP A 301 -28.09 12.37 12.91
CA ASP A 301 -27.31 12.99 13.98
C ASP A 301 -27.35 12.19 15.30
N VAL A 302 -28.50 11.60 15.62
CA VAL A 302 -28.64 10.76 16.83
C VAL A 302 -27.83 9.47 16.75
N MET A 303 -27.86 8.78 15.60
CA MET A 303 -27.30 7.43 15.47
C MET A 303 -25.88 7.41 14.91
N MET A 304 -25.51 8.41 14.13
CA MET A 304 -24.25 8.43 13.40
C MET A 304 -23.27 9.41 14.04
N ARG A 305 -21.98 9.15 13.85
CA ARG A 305 -20.87 10.05 14.18
C ARG A 305 -20.47 10.81 12.93
N ASP A 306 -19.96 12.02 13.09
CA ASP A 306 -19.39 12.81 11.97
C ASP A 306 -18.16 12.16 11.36
N GLY A 307 -17.48 11.34 12.14
CA GLY A 307 -16.31 10.60 11.69
C GLY A 307 -15.88 9.54 12.70
N ALA A 308 -15.08 8.62 12.23
CA ALA A 308 -14.55 7.50 12.99
C ALA A 308 -13.05 7.34 12.81
N TRP A 309 -12.33 7.10 13.91
CA TRP A 309 -10.90 6.85 13.91
C TRP A 309 -10.62 5.35 13.82
N SER A 310 -9.68 5.00 12.99
CA SER A 310 -9.13 3.65 12.91
C SER A 310 -7.61 3.71 12.97
N SER A 311 -6.98 2.68 13.51
CA SER A 311 -5.53 2.60 13.58
C SER A 311 -5.07 1.18 13.27
N ARG A 312 -3.90 1.09 12.64
CA ARG A 312 -3.22 -0.16 12.35
C ARG A 312 -1.75 -0.04 12.73
N ALA A 313 -1.23 -1.03 13.42
CA ALA A 313 0.18 -1.18 13.72
C ALA A 313 0.66 -2.52 13.18
N THR A 314 1.76 -2.52 12.44
CA THR A 314 2.34 -3.71 11.84
C THR A 314 3.82 -3.77 12.19
N LEU A 315 4.29 -4.96 12.59
CA LEU A 315 5.67 -5.24 12.88
C LEU A 315 6.09 -6.49 12.10
N ASN A 316 7.07 -6.33 11.22
CA ASN A 316 7.63 -7.40 10.43
C ASN A 316 9.10 -7.59 10.75
N MET A 317 9.50 -8.84 10.90
CA MET A 317 10.89 -9.22 11.15
C MET A 317 11.30 -10.33 10.19
N ARG A 318 12.36 -10.11 9.43
CA ARG A 318 12.90 -11.11 8.52
C ARG A 318 14.41 -11.21 8.62
N GLY A 319 14.92 -12.41 8.39
CA GLY A 319 16.34 -12.65 8.39
C GLY A 319 16.64 -14.13 8.24
N GLY A 320 17.90 -14.47 8.39
CA GLY A 320 18.35 -15.86 8.41
C GLY A 320 19.72 -16.06 7.82
N GLY A 321 20.22 -17.26 7.99
CA GLY A 321 21.47 -17.73 7.42
C GLY A 321 21.27 -18.83 6.40
N ARG A 322 22.34 -19.54 6.10
CA ARG A 322 22.33 -20.66 5.13
C ARG A 322 21.43 -21.82 5.58
N THR A 323 21.36 -22.07 6.90
CA THR A 323 20.68 -23.23 7.47
C THR A 323 19.22 -22.96 7.82
N ALA A 324 18.91 -21.76 8.30
CA ALA A 324 17.55 -21.38 8.69
C ALA A 324 17.26 -19.94 8.28
N ARG A 325 16.06 -19.73 7.76
CA ARG A 325 15.53 -18.43 7.38
C ARG A 325 14.17 -18.26 8.03
N TYR A 326 13.85 -17.07 8.47
CA TYR A 326 12.61 -16.79 9.16
C TYR A 326 11.98 -15.50 8.68
N PHE A 327 10.66 -15.47 8.69
CA PHE A 327 9.82 -14.31 8.57
C PHE A 327 8.76 -14.39 9.66
N VAL A 328 8.63 -13.34 10.44
CA VAL A 328 7.63 -13.20 11.50
C VAL A 328 6.92 -11.88 11.29
N SER A 329 5.60 -11.91 11.24
CA SER A 329 4.77 -10.72 11.16
C SER A 329 3.78 -10.69 12.31
N GLY A 330 3.42 -9.50 12.75
CA GLY A 330 2.36 -9.26 13.70
C GLY A 330 1.67 -7.95 13.38
N SER A 331 0.34 -7.97 13.35
CA SER A 331 -0.45 -6.76 13.13
C SER A 331 -1.54 -6.62 14.16
N TYR A 332 -1.82 -5.39 14.53
CA TYR A 332 -2.94 -5.01 15.37
C TYR A 332 -3.73 -3.94 14.66
N GLN A 333 -5.03 -4.15 14.53
CA GLN A 333 -5.94 -3.20 13.90
C GLN A 333 -7.10 -2.90 14.85
N ASN A 334 -7.40 -1.62 15.01
CA ASN A 334 -8.58 -1.12 15.69
C ASN A 334 -9.38 -0.27 14.72
N GLN A 335 -10.63 -0.64 14.50
CA GLN A 335 -11.53 0.06 13.60
C GLN A 335 -12.79 0.48 14.35
N GLN A 336 -13.07 1.78 14.35
CA GLN A 336 -14.31 2.32 14.88
C GLN A 336 -15.37 2.41 13.79
N GLY A 337 -16.60 2.08 14.14
CA GLY A 337 -17.75 2.27 13.26
C GLY A 337 -18.29 3.69 13.29
N MET A 338 -19.09 4.02 12.26
CA MET A 338 -19.78 5.32 12.16
C MET A 338 -21.00 5.42 13.08
N TYR A 339 -21.48 4.34 13.68
CA TYR A 339 -22.54 4.38 14.68
C TYR A 339 -22.03 4.88 16.04
N LYS A 340 -22.85 5.70 16.70
CA LYS A 340 -22.57 6.15 18.09
C LYS A 340 -22.70 5.03 19.09
#